data_ae5d1baecff4a57a5e0b3412c993ad6c
#
_entry.id   ae5d1baecff4a57a5e0b3412c993ad6c
#
_cell.length_a   1.000
_cell.length_b   1.000
_cell.length_c   1.000
_cell.angle_alpha   90.00
_cell.angle_beta   90.00
_cell.angle_gamma   90.00
#
_symmetry.space_group_name_H-M   'P 1'
#
loop_
_entity.id
_entity.type
_entity.pdbx_description
1 polymer ?
#
loop_
_entity_poly.entity_id
_entity_poly.type
_entity_poly.pdbx_seq_one_letter_code
_entity_poly.pdbx_strand_id
1 'polypeptide(L)'
;MIDPNIMKSLKHEGIVIHKNENLTCWNNFKDIIDSSTSDFIKKSNNVTFDASELNSVRLHAFRALNAQENWDKNYYKMASKLLDKLFGPDLLIQRKLNLSIQMPNDQSSILGMHTDTLSGQSPFEFVMWTAFTSGYDSNSMFYFDRQTSKEIFYEMANYELDGLESLRLKYWSKAKFLDVNASDVVLFSGTLFHGNVVNKTDETRISINCRFKNLFSPAGKTKSADRGVGIFYKLLSESVATEIGREYLSRDLNFEL
;
A
#
# COMPACT_ATOMS: atom_id res chain seq x y z
N MET A 1 -4.97 1.11 23.91
CA MET A 1 -5.46 2.38 23.31
C MET A 1 -4.45 2.83 22.29
N ILE A 2 -4.89 3.35 21.13
CA ILE A 2 -3.99 3.98 20.15
C ILE A 2 -3.58 5.35 20.69
N ASP A 3 -2.28 5.67 20.56
CA ASP A 3 -1.75 6.98 20.91
C ASP A 3 -2.51 8.09 20.15
N PRO A 4 -3.10 9.07 20.82
CA PRO A 4 -3.78 10.20 20.17
C PRO A 4 -2.91 10.95 19.15
N ASN A 5 -1.60 10.95 19.33
CA ASN A 5 -0.65 11.57 18.41
C ASN A 5 -0.63 10.90 17.04
N ILE A 6 -0.91 9.60 16.94
CA ILE A 6 -0.99 8.86 15.67
C ILE A 6 -2.08 9.46 14.77
N MET A 7 -3.28 9.69 15.30
CA MET A 7 -4.38 10.29 14.54
C MET A 7 -4.09 11.74 14.15
N LYS A 8 -3.37 12.49 15.01
CA LYS A 8 -2.90 13.84 14.70
C LYS A 8 -1.89 13.82 13.55
N SER A 9 -0.93 12.89 13.60
CA SER A 9 0.07 12.71 12.52
C SER A 9 -0.61 12.36 11.20
N LEU A 10 -1.52 11.39 11.16
CA LEU A 10 -2.29 11.05 9.96
C LEU A 10 -3.05 12.26 9.39
N LYS A 11 -3.66 13.06 10.25
CA LYS A 11 -4.39 14.26 9.82
C LYS A 11 -3.46 15.33 9.21
N HIS A 12 -2.26 15.48 9.74
CA HIS A 12 -1.31 16.51 9.29
C HIS A 12 -0.44 16.05 8.14
N GLU A 13 0.21 14.89 8.30
CA GLU A 13 1.19 14.38 7.36
C GLU A 13 0.55 13.50 6.27
N GLY A 14 -0.62 12.90 6.56
CA GLY A 14 -1.26 11.91 5.70
C GLY A 14 -0.62 10.51 5.79
N ILE A 15 0.35 10.32 6.67
CA ILE A 15 1.12 9.09 6.83
C ILE A 15 1.52 8.89 8.30
N VAL A 16 1.64 7.64 8.73
CA VAL A 16 2.15 7.26 10.05
C VAL A 16 2.89 5.94 9.98
N ILE A 17 3.97 5.83 10.76
CA ILE A 17 4.65 4.57 11.04
C ILE A 17 4.11 4.05 12.38
N HIS A 18 3.66 2.80 12.38
CA HIS A 18 3.05 2.15 13.53
C HIS A 18 3.75 0.83 13.81
N LYS A 19 3.92 0.50 15.09
CA LYS A 19 4.45 -0.80 15.47
C LYS A 19 3.45 -1.90 15.17
N ASN A 20 3.92 -2.98 14.57
CA ASN A 20 3.10 -4.13 14.24
C ASN A 20 2.40 -4.69 15.49
N GLU A 21 1.09 -4.86 15.41
CA GLU A 21 0.27 -5.36 16.52
C GLU A 21 0.28 -6.88 16.63
N ASN A 22 0.77 -7.60 15.60
CA ASN A 22 0.76 -9.05 15.54
C ASN A 22 1.95 -9.62 14.74
N LEU A 23 3.08 -9.81 15.43
CA LEU A 23 4.30 -10.33 14.81
C LEU A 23 4.16 -11.78 14.32
N THR A 24 3.26 -12.58 14.90
CA THR A 24 2.99 -13.94 14.39
C THR A 24 2.44 -13.90 12.97
N CYS A 25 1.47 -13.02 12.71
CA CYS A 25 0.95 -12.83 11.36
C CYS A 25 2.03 -12.35 10.39
N TRP A 26 2.89 -11.42 10.83
CA TRP A 26 4.00 -10.93 10.01
C TRP A 26 5.01 -12.05 9.70
N ASN A 27 5.39 -12.87 10.69
CA ASN A 27 6.30 -14.00 10.50
C ASN A 27 5.74 -15.00 9.47
N ASN A 28 4.44 -15.29 9.50
CA ASN A 28 3.81 -16.17 8.52
C ASN A 28 3.98 -15.64 7.09
N PHE A 29 3.80 -14.35 6.87
CA PHE A 29 4.05 -13.73 5.55
C PHE A 29 5.53 -13.75 5.19
N LYS A 30 6.41 -13.50 6.17
CA LYS A 30 7.86 -13.55 5.98
C LYS A 30 8.33 -14.93 5.52
N ASP A 31 7.87 -15.99 6.16
CA ASP A 31 8.23 -17.37 5.82
C ASP A 31 7.84 -17.72 4.36
N ILE A 32 6.66 -17.25 3.90
CA ILE A 32 6.21 -17.44 2.52
C ILE A 32 7.12 -16.68 1.54
N ILE A 33 7.46 -15.44 1.87
CA ILE A 33 8.34 -14.60 1.06
C ILE A 33 9.74 -15.21 0.99
N ASP A 34 10.30 -15.56 2.13
CA ASP A 34 11.66 -16.15 2.22
C ASP A 34 11.74 -17.47 1.43
N SER A 35 10.76 -18.36 1.56
CA SER A 35 10.71 -19.61 0.81
C SER A 35 10.59 -19.41 -0.70
N SER A 36 10.01 -18.27 -1.14
CA SER A 36 9.79 -17.97 -2.54
C SER A 36 10.91 -17.14 -3.19
N THR A 37 11.76 -16.48 -2.39
CA THR A 37 12.68 -15.44 -2.91
C THR A 37 14.13 -15.63 -2.49
N SER A 38 14.42 -16.33 -1.38
CA SER A 38 15.75 -16.34 -0.77
C SER A 38 16.86 -16.88 -1.68
N ASP A 39 16.61 -17.92 -2.45
CA ASP A 39 17.61 -18.51 -3.33
C ASP A 39 17.98 -17.55 -4.48
N PHE A 40 16.98 -16.86 -5.04
CA PHE A 40 17.19 -15.84 -6.05
C PHE A 40 18.02 -14.66 -5.48
N ILE A 41 17.62 -14.14 -4.32
CA ILE A 41 18.29 -13.00 -3.69
C ILE A 41 19.75 -13.34 -3.35
N LYS A 42 20.02 -14.50 -2.76
CA LYS A 42 21.38 -14.96 -2.45
C LYS A 42 22.26 -15.07 -3.72
N LYS A 43 21.69 -15.62 -4.79
CA LYS A 43 22.39 -15.75 -6.06
C LYS A 43 22.67 -14.39 -6.70
N SER A 44 21.78 -13.42 -6.55
CA SER A 44 21.84 -12.12 -7.21
C SER A 44 22.68 -11.08 -6.45
N ASN A 45 23.00 -11.29 -5.17
CA ASN A 45 23.77 -10.34 -4.37
C ASN A 45 25.20 -10.08 -4.87
N ASN A 46 25.73 -10.87 -5.83
CA ASN A 46 27.08 -10.73 -6.38
C ASN A 46 27.13 -10.67 -7.91
N VAL A 47 26.01 -10.63 -8.61
CA VAL A 47 25.95 -10.73 -10.07
C VAL A 47 24.82 -9.86 -10.60
N THR A 48 24.97 -9.31 -11.80
CA THR A 48 23.87 -8.71 -12.56
C THR A 48 22.74 -9.75 -12.72
N PHE A 49 21.57 -9.44 -12.19
CA PHE A 49 20.39 -10.33 -12.32
C PHE A 49 19.63 -10.04 -13.61
N ASP A 50 18.95 -11.08 -14.12
CA ASP A 50 18.02 -10.92 -15.23
C ASP A 50 16.66 -10.37 -14.71
N ALA A 51 16.20 -9.26 -15.27
CA ALA A 51 14.91 -8.66 -14.94
C ALA A 51 13.73 -9.61 -15.18
N SER A 52 13.82 -10.52 -16.15
CA SER A 52 12.78 -11.53 -16.42
C SER A 52 12.73 -12.60 -15.31
N GLU A 53 13.90 -13.03 -14.81
CA GLU A 53 14.01 -13.95 -13.68
C GLU A 53 13.42 -13.30 -12.41
N LEU A 54 13.80 -12.06 -12.11
CA LEU A 54 13.24 -11.30 -10.99
C LEU A 54 11.71 -11.19 -11.09
N ASN A 55 11.16 -10.90 -12.27
CA ASN A 55 9.72 -10.83 -12.47
C ASN A 55 9.04 -12.18 -12.22
N SER A 56 9.65 -13.28 -12.64
CA SER A 56 9.16 -14.64 -12.37
C SER A 56 9.12 -14.95 -10.88
N VAL A 57 10.16 -14.56 -10.14
CA VAL A 57 10.22 -14.69 -8.67
C VAL A 57 9.14 -13.82 -7.99
N ARG A 58 8.98 -12.57 -8.43
CA ARG A 58 7.90 -11.69 -7.93
C ARG A 58 6.52 -12.31 -8.13
N LEU A 59 6.24 -12.85 -9.32
CA LEU A 59 4.96 -13.48 -9.63
C LEU A 59 4.72 -14.76 -8.82
N HIS A 60 5.78 -15.57 -8.60
CA HIS A 60 5.70 -16.75 -7.77
C HIS A 60 5.34 -16.39 -6.32
N ALA A 61 6.10 -15.50 -5.70
CA ALA A 61 5.86 -15.03 -4.34
C ALA A 61 4.49 -14.33 -4.19
N PHE A 62 4.10 -13.50 -5.16
CA PHE A 62 2.77 -12.87 -5.18
C PHE A 62 1.64 -13.90 -5.18
N ARG A 63 1.76 -14.96 -6.00
CA ARG A 63 0.76 -16.03 -6.04
C ARG A 63 0.72 -16.81 -4.72
N ALA A 64 1.88 -17.15 -4.15
CA ALA A 64 1.98 -17.85 -2.88
C ALA A 64 1.35 -17.05 -1.74
N LEU A 65 1.61 -15.74 -1.64
CA LEU A 65 1.00 -14.85 -0.66
C LEU A 65 -0.53 -14.80 -0.78
N ASN A 66 -1.04 -14.64 -1.99
CA ASN A 66 -2.47 -14.50 -2.25
C ASN A 66 -3.26 -15.82 -2.26
N ALA A 67 -2.57 -16.96 -2.25
CA ALA A 67 -3.16 -18.30 -2.11
C ALA A 67 -3.37 -18.70 -0.64
N GLN A 68 -2.81 -17.96 0.32
CA GLN A 68 -2.96 -18.27 1.74
C GLN A 68 -4.41 -18.08 2.19
N GLU A 69 -4.95 -19.07 2.88
CA GLU A 69 -6.24 -18.92 3.52
C GLU A 69 -6.21 -17.82 4.59
N ASN A 70 -7.24 -17.00 4.63
CA ASN A 70 -7.36 -15.89 5.59
C ASN A 70 -6.20 -14.88 5.57
N TRP A 71 -5.47 -14.75 4.46
CA TRP A 71 -4.38 -13.77 4.34
C TRP A 71 -4.85 -12.35 4.69
N ASP A 72 -6.07 -11.99 4.31
CA ASP A 72 -6.71 -10.70 4.55
C ASP A 72 -6.89 -10.41 6.05
N LYS A 73 -7.43 -11.38 6.79
CA LYS A 73 -7.59 -11.28 8.24
C LYS A 73 -6.24 -11.23 8.95
N ASN A 74 -5.25 -12.00 8.46
CA ASN A 74 -3.90 -11.99 9.03
C ASN A 74 -3.19 -10.66 8.74
N TYR A 75 -3.37 -10.10 7.55
CA TYR A 75 -2.83 -8.79 7.21
C TYR A 75 -3.45 -7.67 8.06
N TYR A 76 -4.78 -7.66 8.17
CA TYR A 76 -5.50 -6.72 9.02
C TYR A 76 -5.04 -6.76 10.49
N LYS A 77 -4.81 -7.95 11.07
CA LYS A 77 -4.37 -8.10 12.47
C LYS A 77 -3.05 -7.39 12.78
N MET A 78 -2.23 -7.09 11.79
CA MET A 78 -0.97 -6.38 12.00
C MET A 78 -1.16 -4.90 12.40
N ALA A 79 -2.36 -4.32 12.17
CA ALA A 79 -2.68 -2.94 12.54
C ALA A 79 -4.20 -2.77 12.84
N SER A 80 -4.86 -3.78 13.38
CA SER A 80 -6.31 -3.84 13.54
C SER A 80 -6.87 -2.68 14.36
N LYS A 81 -6.23 -2.35 15.50
CA LYS A 81 -6.68 -1.27 16.36
C LYS A 81 -6.58 0.10 15.67
N LEU A 82 -5.54 0.28 14.84
CA LEU A 82 -5.36 1.51 14.09
C LEU A 82 -6.40 1.63 12.97
N LEU A 83 -6.63 0.53 12.22
CA LEU A 83 -7.61 0.48 11.14
C LEU A 83 -9.04 0.67 11.66
N ASP A 84 -9.42 0.01 12.74
CA ASP A 84 -10.73 0.17 13.38
C ASP A 84 -10.96 1.60 13.89
N LYS A 85 -9.92 2.22 14.43
CA LYS A 85 -9.99 3.61 14.88
C LYS A 85 -10.16 4.59 13.72
N LEU A 86 -9.57 4.29 12.56
CA LEU A 86 -9.63 5.16 11.38
C LEU A 86 -10.94 5.00 10.61
N PHE A 87 -11.40 3.76 10.41
CA PHE A 87 -12.49 3.44 9.48
C PHE A 87 -13.77 2.96 10.16
N GLY A 88 -13.72 2.56 11.43
CA GLY A 88 -14.83 1.90 12.10
C GLY A 88 -14.95 0.41 11.71
N PRO A 89 -16.08 -0.24 12.11
CA PRO A 89 -16.24 -1.69 11.97
C PRO A 89 -16.55 -2.15 10.54
N ASP A 90 -17.08 -1.29 9.68
CA ASP A 90 -17.53 -1.63 8.33
C ASP A 90 -16.37 -1.45 7.35
N LEU A 91 -15.49 -2.45 7.31
CA LEU A 91 -14.18 -2.35 6.68
C LEU A 91 -14.09 -3.18 5.41
N LEU A 92 -13.64 -2.54 4.35
CA LEU A 92 -13.25 -3.17 3.09
C LEU A 92 -11.74 -3.30 3.00
N ILE A 93 -11.30 -4.41 2.40
CA ILE A 93 -9.91 -4.67 2.02
C ILE A 93 -9.80 -4.96 0.53
N GLN A 94 -8.73 -4.50 -0.11
CA GLN A 94 -8.38 -4.88 -1.48
C GLN A 94 -8.29 -6.40 -1.59
N ARG A 95 -8.75 -6.99 -2.70
CA ARG A 95 -8.86 -8.45 -2.87
C ARG A 95 -7.53 -9.19 -2.99
N LYS A 96 -6.43 -8.48 -3.20
CA LYS A 96 -5.08 -9.07 -3.34
C LYS A 96 -4.05 -8.19 -2.67
N LEU A 97 -3.09 -8.83 -2.00
CA LEU A 97 -1.86 -8.17 -1.57
C LEU A 97 -1.00 -7.84 -2.79
N ASN A 98 -0.39 -6.67 -2.78
CA ASN A 98 0.69 -6.34 -3.70
C ASN A 98 2.03 -6.69 -3.05
N LEU A 99 2.98 -7.14 -3.86
CA LEU A 99 4.35 -7.44 -3.46
C LEU A 99 5.31 -6.56 -4.25
N SER A 100 6.28 -5.99 -3.58
CA SER A 100 7.38 -5.25 -4.19
C SER A 100 8.71 -5.81 -3.72
N ILE A 101 9.58 -6.15 -4.66
CA ILE A 101 10.98 -6.51 -4.41
C ILE A 101 11.83 -5.51 -5.19
N GLN A 102 12.64 -4.72 -4.48
CA GLN A 102 13.51 -3.72 -5.06
C GLN A 102 14.97 -4.09 -4.78
N MET A 103 15.62 -4.64 -5.80
CA MET A 103 17.03 -5.03 -5.74
C MET A 103 17.95 -3.81 -5.83
N PRO A 104 19.20 -3.89 -5.32
CA PRO A 104 20.21 -2.89 -5.57
C PRO A 104 20.40 -2.63 -7.07
N ASN A 105 20.43 -1.34 -7.44
CA ASN A 105 20.57 -0.85 -8.82
C ASN A 105 19.52 -1.31 -9.84
N ASP A 106 18.40 -1.90 -9.37
CA ASP A 106 17.28 -2.33 -10.22
C ASP A 106 16.49 -1.13 -10.75
N GLN A 107 16.54 -0.92 -12.06
CA GLN A 107 15.73 0.08 -12.74
C GLN A 107 14.35 -0.45 -13.14
N SER A 108 14.16 -1.77 -13.20
CA SER A 108 12.90 -2.38 -13.58
C SER A 108 11.79 -2.27 -12.52
N SER A 109 12.18 -1.93 -11.28
CA SER A 109 11.26 -1.76 -10.14
C SER A 109 10.85 -0.31 -9.89
N ILE A 110 11.27 0.63 -10.74
CA ILE A 110 10.96 2.04 -10.53
C ILE A 110 9.48 2.28 -10.79
N LEU A 111 8.81 2.79 -9.77
CA LEU A 111 7.47 3.35 -9.86
C LEU A 111 7.60 4.87 -9.69
N GLY A 112 7.45 5.60 -10.78
CA GLY A 112 7.56 7.06 -10.80
C GLY A 112 6.58 7.73 -9.84
N MET A 113 6.75 9.03 -9.63
CA MET A 113 5.85 9.81 -8.77
C MET A 113 4.40 9.70 -9.23
N HIS A 114 3.51 9.34 -8.33
CA HIS A 114 2.08 9.21 -8.57
C HIS A 114 1.30 9.40 -7.26
N THR A 115 -0.03 9.48 -7.37
CA THR A 115 -0.95 9.20 -6.28
C THR A 115 -1.85 8.02 -6.68
N ASP A 116 -2.33 7.26 -5.72
CA ASP A 116 -3.28 6.19 -6.00
C ASP A 116 -4.58 6.73 -6.60
N THR A 117 -5.00 7.93 -6.20
CA THR A 117 -6.20 8.59 -6.72
C THR A 117 -6.11 8.93 -8.21
N LEU A 118 -4.93 9.26 -8.73
CA LEU A 118 -4.72 9.45 -10.18
C LEU A 118 -4.88 8.15 -10.96
N SER A 119 -4.69 7.00 -10.30
CA SER A 119 -4.95 5.66 -10.86
C SER A 119 -6.40 5.20 -10.67
N GLY A 120 -7.29 6.08 -10.22
CA GLY A 120 -8.72 5.81 -10.05
C GLY A 120 -9.10 5.21 -8.70
N GLN A 121 -8.21 5.26 -7.73
CA GLN A 121 -8.54 4.87 -6.35
C GLN A 121 -9.35 5.97 -5.64
N SER A 122 -10.12 5.57 -4.62
CA SER A 122 -10.90 6.52 -3.83
C SER A 122 -9.99 7.39 -2.95
N PRO A 123 -10.25 8.70 -2.81
CA PRO A 123 -9.51 9.54 -1.86
C PRO A 123 -9.79 9.22 -0.39
N PHE A 124 -10.77 8.36 -0.12
CA PHE A 124 -11.16 7.92 1.23
C PHE A 124 -10.48 6.63 1.67
N GLU A 125 -9.54 6.12 0.89
CA GLU A 125 -8.79 4.92 1.23
C GLU A 125 -7.39 5.24 1.75
N PHE A 126 -6.86 4.29 2.51
CA PHE A 126 -5.48 4.29 2.96
C PHE A 126 -4.79 3.01 2.53
N VAL A 127 -3.53 3.15 2.21
CA VAL A 127 -2.63 2.03 1.95
C VAL A 127 -1.97 1.63 3.25
N MET A 128 -2.10 0.37 3.61
CA MET A 128 -1.26 -0.24 4.62
C MET A 128 -0.09 -0.92 3.91
N TRP A 129 1.11 -0.55 4.29
CA TRP A 129 2.36 -1.07 3.74
C TRP A 129 3.21 -1.62 4.89
N THR A 130 3.86 -2.75 4.68
CA THR A 130 4.78 -3.33 5.65
C THR A 130 6.02 -3.90 4.97
N ALA A 131 7.16 -3.70 5.62
CA ALA A 131 8.45 -4.16 5.14
C ALA A 131 8.86 -5.48 5.80
N PHE A 132 9.53 -6.33 5.03
CA PHE A 132 10.18 -7.58 5.50
C PHE A 132 11.69 -7.43 5.64
N THR A 133 12.23 -6.35 5.12
CA THR A 133 13.59 -5.84 5.30
C THR A 133 13.51 -4.40 5.76
N SER A 134 14.57 -3.84 6.31
CA SER A 134 14.57 -2.40 6.64
C SER A 134 14.43 -1.55 5.39
N GLY A 135 13.72 -0.44 5.51
CA GLY A 135 13.53 0.53 4.42
C GLY A 135 14.08 1.88 4.84
N TYR A 136 15.08 2.37 4.12
CA TYR A 136 15.75 3.64 4.37
C TYR A 136 16.32 4.21 3.07
N ASP A 137 16.57 5.50 3.02
CA ASP A 137 17.14 6.16 1.85
C ASP A 137 16.52 5.68 0.51
N SER A 138 17.34 5.41 -0.49
CA SER A 138 16.90 5.04 -1.84
C SER A 138 16.31 3.65 -1.99
N ASN A 139 16.43 2.75 -0.99
CA ASN A 139 15.73 1.47 -1.03
C ASN A 139 14.29 1.59 -0.53
N SER A 140 13.91 2.74 0.01
CA SER A 140 12.58 3.00 0.54
C SER A 140 11.71 3.80 -0.43
N MET A 141 10.46 4.01 -0.05
CA MET A 141 9.52 4.87 -0.75
C MET A 141 9.81 6.32 -0.38
N PHE A 142 9.91 7.22 -1.38
CA PHE A 142 9.77 8.64 -1.12
C PHE A 142 8.30 9.05 -1.12
N TYR A 143 7.99 10.07 -0.35
CA TYR A 143 6.66 10.67 -0.32
C TYR A 143 6.73 12.17 -0.06
N PHE A 144 5.67 12.85 -0.44
CA PHE A 144 5.42 14.24 -0.05
C PHE A 144 4.31 14.24 1.00
N ASP A 145 4.48 15.03 2.05
CA ASP A 145 3.45 15.17 3.07
C ASP A 145 2.14 15.74 2.48
N ARG A 146 1.09 15.71 3.27
CA ARG A 146 -0.26 16.08 2.83
C ARG A 146 -0.33 17.51 2.28
N GLN A 147 0.38 18.46 2.89
CA GLN A 147 0.37 19.85 2.41
C GLN A 147 1.08 19.97 1.07
N THR A 148 2.27 19.40 0.95
CA THR A 148 3.04 19.40 -0.29
C THR A 148 2.33 18.63 -1.40
N SER A 149 1.74 17.47 -1.08
CA SER A 149 0.94 16.70 -2.06
C SER A 149 -0.25 17.51 -2.59
N LYS A 150 -0.90 18.29 -1.72
CA LYS A 150 -1.99 19.19 -2.14
C LYS A 150 -1.49 20.30 -3.04
N GLU A 151 -0.33 20.89 -2.76
CA GLU A 151 0.30 21.91 -3.62
C GLU A 151 0.60 21.33 -5.02
N ILE A 152 1.23 20.15 -5.08
CA ILE A 152 1.51 19.45 -6.34
C ILE A 152 0.23 19.15 -7.11
N PHE A 153 -0.82 18.66 -6.43
CA PHE A 153 -2.10 18.33 -7.06
C PHE A 153 -2.76 19.54 -7.73
N TYR A 154 -2.77 20.69 -7.07
CA TYR A 154 -3.33 21.91 -7.69
C TYR A 154 -2.45 22.44 -8.80
N GLU A 155 -1.14 22.38 -8.68
CA GLU A 155 -0.24 22.81 -9.73
C GLU A 155 -0.31 21.90 -10.96
N MET A 156 -0.50 20.60 -10.76
CA MET A 156 -0.64 19.60 -11.83
C MET A 156 -1.75 19.97 -12.84
N ALA A 157 -2.81 20.66 -12.41
CA ALA A 157 -3.88 21.10 -13.29
C ALA A 157 -3.40 22.04 -14.41
N ASN A 158 -2.21 22.65 -14.27
CA ASN A 158 -1.59 23.54 -15.24
C ASN A 158 -0.54 22.84 -16.14
N TYR A 159 -0.34 21.53 -15.97
CA TYR A 159 0.65 20.75 -16.70
C TYR A 159 -0.02 19.64 -17.51
N GLU A 160 0.53 19.34 -18.69
CA GLU A 160 0.17 18.13 -19.43
C GLU A 160 0.68 16.87 -18.70
N LEU A 161 0.18 15.68 -19.10
CA LEU A 161 0.46 14.41 -18.41
C LEU A 161 1.96 14.11 -18.22
N ASP A 162 2.83 14.60 -19.09
CA ASP A 162 4.28 14.49 -18.99
C ASP A 162 4.90 15.39 -17.91
N GLY A 163 4.08 16.24 -17.28
CA GLY A 163 4.51 17.20 -16.25
C GLY A 163 4.80 16.60 -14.86
N LEU A 164 4.42 15.35 -14.56
CA LEU A 164 4.64 14.77 -13.22
C LEU A 164 6.11 14.67 -12.85
N GLU A 165 6.98 14.34 -13.81
CA GLU A 165 8.42 14.28 -13.56
C GLU A 165 9.01 15.68 -13.31
N SER A 166 8.59 16.67 -14.05
CA SER A 166 8.97 18.07 -13.85
C SER A 166 8.51 18.59 -12.48
N LEU A 167 7.29 18.23 -12.05
CA LEU A 167 6.80 18.55 -10.71
C LEU A 167 7.58 17.81 -9.63
N ARG A 168 7.92 16.53 -9.84
CA ARG A 168 8.77 15.77 -8.91
C ARG A 168 10.10 16.48 -8.69
N LEU A 169 10.77 16.90 -9.76
CA LEU A 169 12.05 17.62 -9.68
C LEU A 169 11.90 18.97 -8.97
N LYS A 170 10.87 19.74 -9.29
CA LYS A 170 10.57 21.03 -8.65
C LYS A 170 10.39 20.91 -7.14
N TYR A 171 9.65 19.89 -6.69
CA TYR A 171 9.34 19.69 -5.27
C TYR A 171 10.33 18.77 -4.55
N TRP A 172 11.37 18.26 -5.21
CA TRP A 172 12.25 17.24 -4.68
C TRP A 172 12.87 17.57 -3.33
N SER A 173 13.19 18.85 -3.08
CA SER A 173 13.73 19.30 -1.79
C SER A 173 12.77 19.11 -0.60
N LYS A 174 11.47 18.88 -0.87
CA LYS A 174 10.45 18.58 0.15
C LYS A 174 10.16 17.07 0.26
N ALA A 175 10.77 16.25 -0.59
CA ALA A 175 10.58 14.80 -0.55
C ALA A 175 11.15 14.22 0.74
N LYS A 176 10.42 13.31 1.34
CA LYS A 176 10.83 12.55 2.53
C LYS A 176 10.93 11.09 2.13
N PHE A 177 11.96 10.39 2.59
CA PHE A 177 12.05 8.93 2.47
C PHE A 177 11.50 8.29 3.73
N LEU A 178 10.85 7.13 3.60
CA LEU A 178 10.51 6.33 4.76
C LEU A 178 11.79 5.79 5.41
N ASP A 179 11.81 5.84 6.73
CA ASP A 179 12.81 5.17 7.56
C ASP A 179 12.07 4.22 8.50
N VAL A 180 12.11 2.93 8.21
CA VAL A 180 11.30 1.90 8.85
C VAL A 180 12.11 0.64 9.11
N ASN A 181 11.90 0.03 10.25
CA ASN A 181 12.44 -1.27 10.55
C ASN A 181 11.60 -2.37 9.89
N ALA A 182 12.21 -3.53 9.68
CA ALA A 182 11.45 -4.72 9.33
C ALA A 182 10.33 -4.94 10.36
N SER A 183 9.17 -5.35 9.90
CA SER A 183 7.91 -5.49 10.62
C SER A 183 7.12 -4.22 10.92
N ASP A 184 7.68 -3.03 10.88
CA ASP A 184 6.88 -1.82 11.03
C ASP A 184 5.76 -1.75 9.98
N VAL A 185 4.64 -1.19 10.38
CA VAL A 185 3.49 -0.94 9.51
C VAL A 185 3.42 0.55 9.20
N VAL A 186 3.34 0.88 7.92
CA VAL A 186 3.09 2.25 7.47
C VAL A 186 1.66 2.34 6.98
N LEU A 187 0.91 3.31 7.47
CA LEU A 187 -0.42 3.62 6.98
C LEU A 187 -0.40 5.01 6.36
N PHE A 188 -0.76 5.13 5.08
CA PHE A 188 -0.75 6.41 4.38
C PHE A 188 -1.96 6.59 3.46
N SER A 189 -2.37 7.83 3.28
CA SER A 189 -3.46 8.19 2.37
C SER A 189 -3.05 7.99 0.92
N GLY A 190 -3.90 7.37 0.12
CA GLY A 190 -3.72 7.23 -1.34
C GLY A 190 -3.68 8.56 -2.10
N THR A 191 -3.93 9.68 -1.42
CA THR A 191 -3.82 11.04 -2.00
C THR A 191 -2.41 11.62 -1.94
N LEU A 192 -1.48 11.01 -1.20
CA LEU A 192 -0.10 11.48 -1.15
C LEU A 192 0.62 11.17 -2.46
N PHE A 193 1.39 12.13 -2.96
CA PHE A 193 2.36 11.85 -4.02
C PHE A 193 3.52 11.06 -3.44
N HIS A 194 3.78 9.93 -4.04
CA HIS A 194 4.82 8.99 -3.61
C HIS A 194 5.38 8.21 -4.80
N GLY A 195 6.46 7.49 -4.57
CA GLY A 195 7.11 6.65 -5.55
C GLY A 195 8.38 6.04 -5.01
N ASN A 196 9.18 5.46 -5.88
CA ASN A 196 10.53 5.01 -5.53
C ASN A 196 11.54 5.52 -6.56
N VAL A 197 12.80 5.47 -6.17
CA VAL A 197 13.95 5.74 -7.03
C VAL A 197 14.78 4.47 -7.16
N VAL A 198 15.80 4.48 -8.01
CA VAL A 198 16.76 3.38 -8.08
C VAL A 198 17.36 3.15 -6.69
N ASN A 199 17.30 1.94 -6.20
CA ASN A 199 17.93 1.55 -4.95
C ASN A 199 19.45 1.62 -5.09
N LYS A 200 20.09 2.56 -4.40
CA LYS A 200 21.54 2.78 -4.39
C LYS A 200 22.22 2.16 -3.17
N THR A 201 21.43 1.53 -2.27
CA THR A 201 21.98 0.75 -1.17
C THR A 201 22.39 -0.65 -1.67
N ASP A 202 23.08 -1.39 -0.84
CA ASP A 202 23.47 -2.80 -1.08
C ASP A 202 22.43 -3.81 -0.58
N GLU A 203 21.30 -3.32 -0.01
CA GLU A 203 20.25 -4.16 0.55
C GLU A 203 19.01 -4.23 -0.35
N THR A 204 18.49 -5.44 -0.53
CA THR A 204 17.19 -5.64 -1.19
C THR A 204 16.05 -5.27 -0.27
N ARG A 205 15.13 -4.44 -0.73
CA ARG A 205 13.89 -4.16 0.00
C ARG A 205 12.76 -5.06 -0.49
N ILE A 206 12.10 -5.73 0.47
CA ILE A 206 10.89 -6.52 0.23
C ILE A 206 9.76 -5.96 1.07
N SER A 207 8.62 -5.71 0.45
CA SER A 207 7.43 -5.19 1.11
C SER A 207 6.16 -5.68 0.46
N ILE A 208 5.09 -5.71 1.25
CA ILE A 208 3.72 -5.91 0.75
C ILE A 208 2.86 -4.70 1.10
N ASN A 209 1.82 -4.50 0.31
CA ASN A 209 0.82 -3.49 0.62
C ASN A 209 -0.58 -3.93 0.21
N CYS A 210 -1.57 -3.34 0.87
CA CYS A 210 -2.97 -3.52 0.59
C CYS A 210 -3.75 -2.26 0.98
N ARG A 211 -4.88 -2.02 0.34
CA ARG A 211 -5.73 -0.86 0.58
C ARG A 211 -6.92 -1.22 1.45
N PHE A 212 -7.27 -0.26 2.32
CA PHE A 212 -8.44 -0.33 3.20
C PHE A 212 -9.29 0.93 3.03
N LYS A 213 -10.59 0.77 3.17
CA LYS A 213 -11.54 1.88 3.27
C LYS A 213 -12.78 1.45 4.04
N ASN A 214 -13.57 2.42 4.52
CA ASN A 214 -14.89 2.11 5.05
C ASN A 214 -15.84 1.68 3.92
N LEU A 215 -16.74 0.75 4.19
CA LEU A 215 -17.72 0.20 3.24
C LEU A 215 -18.57 1.30 2.58
N PHE A 216 -18.99 2.30 3.34
CA PHE A 216 -19.85 3.39 2.87
C PHE A 216 -19.09 4.55 2.21
N SER A 217 -17.76 4.44 2.10
CA SER A 217 -16.98 5.43 1.36
C SER A 217 -17.16 5.26 -0.14
N PRO A 218 -17.23 6.36 -0.91
CA PRO A 218 -17.32 6.29 -2.36
C PRO A 218 -16.23 5.44 -2.99
N ALA A 219 -16.59 4.62 -3.96
CA ALA A 219 -15.62 3.87 -4.76
C ALA A 219 -14.96 4.78 -5.80
N GLY A 220 -13.69 4.50 -6.09
CA GLY A 220 -13.03 5.09 -7.24
C GLY A 220 -13.50 4.41 -8.52
N LYS A 221 -13.55 5.17 -9.62
CA LYS A 221 -13.89 4.64 -10.94
C LYS A 221 -13.13 5.39 -12.02
N THR A 222 -12.57 4.65 -12.96
CA THR A 222 -11.99 5.19 -14.20
C THR A 222 -12.66 4.53 -15.39
N LYS A 223 -12.37 5.02 -16.62
CA LYS A 223 -12.86 4.38 -17.85
C LYS A 223 -12.37 2.95 -18.02
N SER A 224 -11.23 2.60 -17.42
CA SER A 224 -10.55 1.30 -17.57
C SER A 224 -10.62 0.41 -16.33
N ALA A 225 -11.10 0.91 -15.18
CA ALA A 225 -11.08 0.15 -13.93
C ALA A 225 -12.23 0.53 -13.01
N ASP A 226 -12.95 -0.48 -12.55
CA ASP A 226 -13.94 -0.38 -11.48
C ASP A 226 -13.28 -0.78 -10.16
N ARG A 227 -13.38 0.09 -9.17
CA ARG A 227 -12.84 -0.09 -7.82
C ARG A 227 -13.95 -0.41 -6.79
N GLY A 228 -15.07 -0.94 -7.28
CA GLY A 228 -16.22 -1.29 -6.46
C GLY A 228 -16.00 -2.53 -5.59
N VAL A 229 -16.99 -2.75 -4.71
CA VAL A 229 -17.10 -3.95 -3.88
C VAL A 229 -17.42 -5.15 -4.77
N GLY A 230 -16.82 -6.31 -4.47
CA GLY A 230 -16.95 -7.52 -5.30
C GLY A 230 -15.97 -7.59 -6.48
N ILE A 231 -15.48 -6.47 -6.97
CA ILE A 231 -14.51 -6.38 -8.07
C ILE A 231 -13.11 -6.15 -7.54
N PHE A 232 -12.83 -5.00 -6.95
CA PHE A 232 -11.53 -4.63 -6.41
C PHE A 232 -11.43 -4.83 -4.90
N TYR A 233 -12.52 -4.54 -4.18
CA TYR A 233 -12.64 -4.72 -2.73
C TYR A 233 -13.50 -5.92 -2.36
N LYS A 234 -13.23 -6.47 -1.17
CA LYS A 234 -14.08 -7.42 -0.48
C LYS A 234 -14.33 -6.94 0.96
N LEU A 235 -15.45 -7.34 1.51
CA LEU A 235 -15.78 -7.09 2.91
C LEU A 235 -14.82 -7.87 3.81
N LEU A 236 -14.28 -7.19 4.81
CA LEU A 236 -13.38 -7.77 5.80
C LEU A 236 -14.08 -7.91 7.16
N SER A 237 -14.78 -6.87 7.57
CA SER A 237 -15.58 -6.82 8.79
C SER A 237 -16.79 -5.91 8.61
N GLU A 238 -17.82 -6.14 9.39
CA GLU A 238 -19.06 -5.34 9.36
C GLU A 238 -19.66 -5.21 10.76
N SER A 239 -20.38 -4.12 10.98
CA SER A 239 -21.20 -3.92 12.16
C SER A 239 -22.47 -4.77 12.08
N VAL A 240 -23.10 -5.03 13.24
CA VAL A 240 -24.41 -5.73 13.29
C VAL A 240 -25.47 -5.00 12.44
N ALA A 241 -25.43 -3.67 12.41
CA ALA A 241 -26.37 -2.90 11.60
C ALA A 241 -26.17 -3.14 10.09
N THR A 242 -24.92 -3.24 9.65
CA THR A 242 -24.58 -3.54 8.25
C THR A 242 -24.92 -4.98 7.90
N GLU A 243 -24.65 -5.94 8.79
CA GLU A 243 -25.03 -7.35 8.62
C GLU A 243 -26.52 -7.48 8.39
N ILE A 244 -27.35 -6.89 9.29
CA ILE A 244 -28.81 -6.88 9.15
C ILE A 244 -29.24 -6.21 7.84
N GLY A 245 -28.70 -5.02 7.52
CA GLY A 245 -29.08 -4.28 6.33
C GLY A 245 -28.78 -5.04 5.03
N ARG A 246 -27.65 -5.72 4.97
CA ARG A 246 -27.23 -6.50 3.79
C ARG A 246 -28.13 -7.68 3.46
N GLU A 247 -28.83 -8.24 4.44
CA GLU A 247 -29.82 -9.30 4.20
C GLU A 247 -30.97 -8.84 3.28
N TYR A 248 -31.20 -7.53 3.21
CA TYR A 248 -32.27 -6.93 2.40
C TYR A 248 -31.79 -6.40 1.04
N LEU A 249 -30.48 -6.26 0.82
CA LEU A 249 -29.92 -5.75 -0.44
C LEU A 249 -30.12 -6.70 -1.64
N SER A 250 -30.37 -7.98 -1.39
CA SER A 250 -30.62 -9.00 -2.42
C SER A 250 -32.04 -9.00 -2.96
N ARG A 251 -32.94 -8.16 -2.42
CA ARG A 251 -34.34 -8.08 -2.79
C ARG A 251 -34.65 -6.74 -3.43
N ASP A 252 -34.44 -6.58 -4.72
CA ASP A 252 -34.95 -5.52 -5.62
C ASP A 252 -35.07 -4.07 -5.04
N LEU A 253 -34.37 -3.78 -3.94
CA LEU A 253 -34.19 -2.44 -3.45
C LEU A 253 -32.98 -1.86 -4.16
N ASN A 254 -33.18 -0.83 -4.98
CA ASN A 254 -32.15 -0.13 -5.75
C ASN A 254 -31.16 0.63 -4.83
N PHE A 255 -30.39 -0.10 -4.02
CA PHE A 255 -29.28 0.44 -3.26
C PHE A 255 -27.98 -0.10 -3.87
N GLU A 256 -27.12 0.79 -4.36
CA GLU A 256 -25.74 0.47 -4.72
C GLU A 256 -24.84 0.68 -3.48
N LEU A 257 -24.06 -0.34 -3.12
CA LEU A 257 -22.99 -0.25 -2.14
C LEU A 257 -21.68 0.17 -2.81
#